data_a755bf4c9094f55a1f7049063ad05c6c
#
_entry.id   a755bf4c9094f55a1f7049063ad05c6c
#
_cell.length_a   1.000
_cell.length_b   1.000
_cell.length_c   1.000
_cell.angle_alpha   90.00
_cell.angle_beta   90.00
_cell.angle_gamma   90.00
#
_symmetry.space_group_name_H-M   'P 1'
#
loop_
_entity.id
_entity.type
_entity.pdbx_description
1 polymer ?
#
loop_
_entity_poly.entity_id
_entity_poly.type
_entity_poly.pdbx_seq_one_letter_code
_entity_poly.pdbx_strand_id
1 'polypeptide(L)'
;VVIEFNEAGAKRFGEITSNNIGKRLAIVLDGEVKSAPVIQTAIFKSAVISGGNMSPKEAEDLASVLENPLETPVKILEERGVDPSLGRDSIVSGINAALAAFASVVLFMVFYYRLAGLVSIIALLVNLLLLLGLLAQFHFTLTLPGIAGIILTIGMAVDANVLIYERIRDELEVGVPVRQAIFIGFNKAFSAIFDSNVSLIIPSVILMELGSGPLQGFAVTLVLGIVANLFAALVFSRNVFEWLLAWGMIKKLSMMKFLHKPNFDFIKFSWLTVPAAAVLLIVGMSTFFLRSGELLGVDFAGGDSLTVAYKEMIPVARVRQVLEEAKIHPSLLQYAKESKQLIYQVRYGEGEKSVSVLKEKFPQAGFSLSRMDSVGPVVGEELKNRAALALSLGLLAILLYVSLRYEWSFALAAGIGQLHDVLLAIGLMAILGKEFDMYLIGAFLTILGYSINEKIVISDRIRETLKYKSSLTFKEIINEGINKTLARTIMTGGTVVLATVSMLILGGPVISVFSLAILIGVLGECFLLIL
;
A
#
# COMPACT_ATOMS: atom_id res chain seq x y z
N VAL A 1 24.48 -39.68 3.25
CA VAL A 1 23.25 -39.92 2.48
C VAL A 1 23.29 -41.33 1.91
N VAL A 2 22.21 -42.10 2.08
CA VAL A 2 22.05 -43.47 1.53
C VAL A 2 21.25 -43.35 0.25
N ILE A 3 21.75 -43.92 -0.84
CA ILE A 3 21.07 -43.98 -2.13
C ILE A 3 20.73 -45.42 -2.43
N GLU A 4 19.47 -45.71 -2.78
CA GLU A 4 19.04 -47.00 -3.30
C GLU A 4 18.69 -46.90 -4.78
N PHE A 5 19.19 -47.89 -5.58
CA PHE A 5 18.94 -47.91 -7.00
C PHE A 5 17.83 -48.88 -7.36
N ASN A 6 16.97 -48.53 -8.30
CA ASN A 6 16.07 -49.49 -8.94
C ASN A 6 16.86 -50.54 -9.72
N GLU A 7 16.21 -51.65 -10.15
CA GLU A 7 16.89 -52.80 -10.79
C GLU A 7 17.72 -52.40 -12.02
N ALA A 8 17.22 -51.49 -12.83
CA ALA A 8 17.93 -51.03 -14.02
C ALA A 8 19.17 -50.18 -13.67
N GLY A 9 18.99 -49.28 -12.67
CA GLY A 9 20.07 -48.44 -12.13
C GLY A 9 21.14 -49.27 -11.44
N ALA A 10 20.75 -50.24 -10.64
CA ALA A 10 21.64 -51.15 -9.92
C ALA A 10 22.56 -51.91 -10.85
N LYS A 11 22.01 -52.47 -11.95
CA LYS A 11 22.81 -53.16 -12.98
C LYS A 11 23.80 -52.23 -13.65
N ARG A 12 23.35 -51.10 -14.15
CA ARG A 12 24.18 -50.13 -14.86
C ARG A 12 25.26 -49.50 -13.97
N PHE A 13 24.88 -49.16 -12.74
CA PHE A 13 25.81 -48.55 -11.78
C PHE A 13 26.85 -49.55 -11.30
N GLY A 14 26.44 -50.84 -11.13
CA GLY A 14 27.31 -51.93 -10.82
C GLY A 14 28.37 -52.15 -11.89
N GLU A 15 28.02 -52.17 -13.19
CA GLU A 15 28.95 -52.29 -14.30
C GLU A 15 29.95 -51.11 -14.34
N ILE A 16 29.46 -49.89 -14.17
CA ILE A 16 30.31 -48.67 -14.19
C ILE A 16 31.29 -48.68 -13.01
N THR A 17 30.82 -48.98 -11.80
CA THR A 17 31.67 -48.93 -10.60
C THR A 17 32.65 -50.09 -10.56
N SER A 18 32.29 -51.29 -11.04
CA SER A 18 33.19 -52.42 -11.17
C SER A 18 34.40 -52.10 -12.07
N ASN A 19 34.16 -51.43 -13.18
CA ASN A 19 35.19 -51.06 -14.16
C ASN A 19 36.04 -49.86 -13.76
N ASN A 20 35.68 -49.16 -12.67
CA ASN A 20 36.35 -47.91 -12.28
C ASN A 20 36.73 -47.90 -10.77
N ILE A 21 36.96 -49.05 -10.18
CA ILE A 21 37.46 -49.15 -8.79
C ILE A 21 38.76 -48.37 -8.65
N GLY A 22 38.89 -47.56 -7.60
CA GLY A 22 40.04 -46.71 -7.33
C GLY A 22 39.98 -45.32 -8.00
N LYS A 23 39.00 -45.09 -8.90
CA LYS A 23 38.78 -43.76 -9.50
C LYS A 23 37.79 -42.94 -8.71
N ARG A 24 37.78 -41.63 -8.94
CA ARG A 24 36.80 -40.73 -8.32
C ARG A 24 35.48 -40.71 -9.11
N LEU A 25 34.38 -40.81 -8.39
CA LEU A 25 33.03 -40.64 -8.94
C LEU A 25 32.53 -39.24 -8.56
N ALA A 26 32.44 -38.37 -9.56
CA ALA A 26 31.88 -37.03 -9.32
C ALA A 26 30.34 -37.10 -9.22
N ILE A 27 29.79 -36.55 -8.15
CA ILE A 27 28.37 -36.29 -8.00
C ILE A 27 28.16 -34.83 -8.40
N VAL A 28 27.54 -34.66 -9.59
CA VAL A 28 27.32 -33.34 -10.18
C VAL A 28 25.85 -32.99 -10.07
N LEU A 29 25.54 -31.83 -9.52
CA LEU A 29 24.19 -31.28 -9.39
C LEU A 29 24.22 -29.88 -10.05
N ASP A 30 23.32 -29.62 -10.98
CA ASP A 30 23.21 -28.34 -11.68
C ASP A 30 24.53 -27.83 -12.27
N GLY A 31 25.38 -28.77 -12.75
CA GLY A 31 26.66 -28.44 -13.32
C GLY A 31 27.81 -28.25 -12.30
N GLU A 32 27.53 -28.26 -11.01
CA GLU A 32 28.51 -28.17 -9.93
C GLU A 32 28.83 -29.53 -9.31
N VAL A 33 30.11 -29.79 -9.09
CA VAL A 33 30.59 -31.01 -8.42
C VAL A 33 30.36 -30.84 -6.91
N LYS A 34 29.35 -31.51 -6.36
CA LYS A 34 29.03 -31.46 -4.90
C LYS A 34 29.92 -32.41 -4.08
N SER A 35 30.32 -33.53 -4.66
CA SER A 35 31.24 -34.49 -4.03
C SER A 35 31.95 -35.33 -5.09
N ALA A 36 33.17 -35.82 -4.79
CA ALA A 36 33.92 -36.69 -5.67
C ALA A 36 34.62 -37.83 -4.90
N PRO A 37 33.83 -38.73 -4.25
CA PRO A 37 34.39 -39.86 -3.51
C PRO A 37 35.12 -40.86 -4.43
N VAL A 38 36.06 -41.62 -3.85
CA VAL A 38 36.73 -42.71 -4.53
C VAL A 38 35.89 -43.97 -4.45
N ILE A 39 35.71 -44.67 -5.58
CA ILE A 39 35.02 -45.95 -5.67
C ILE A 39 35.89 -47.01 -4.97
N GLN A 40 35.46 -47.54 -3.83
CA GLN A 40 36.19 -48.56 -3.09
C GLN A 40 35.83 -49.98 -3.53
N THR A 41 34.55 -50.18 -3.85
CA THR A 41 34.01 -51.48 -4.29
C THR A 41 32.93 -51.28 -5.34
N ALA A 42 32.60 -52.34 -6.09
CA ALA A 42 31.45 -52.31 -7.00
C ALA A 42 30.14 -52.09 -6.25
N ILE A 43 29.29 -51.18 -6.70
CA ILE A 43 28.07 -50.73 -6.03
C ILE A 43 26.87 -51.11 -6.89
N PHE A 44 26.04 -52.05 -6.39
CA PHE A 44 24.89 -52.57 -7.14
C PHE A 44 23.57 -52.01 -6.61
N LYS A 45 23.21 -52.28 -5.37
CA LYS A 45 21.86 -51.99 -4.86
C LYS A 45 21.77 -50.71 -4.05
N SER A 46 22.75 -50.44 -3.22
CA SER A 46 22.79 -49.24 -2.39
C SER A 46 24.18 -48.67 -2.29
N ALA A 47 24.27 -47.36 -2.21
CA ALA A 47 25.51 -46.62 -2.00
C ALA A 47 25.34 -45.67 -0.81
N VAL A 48 26.43 -45.48 -0.06
CA VAL A 48 26.49 -44.50 1.00
C VAL A 48 27.43 -43.39 0.53
N ILE A 49 26.88 -42.17 0.37
CA ILE A 49 27.69 -41.00 0.17
C ILE A 49 28.16 -40.51 1.53
N SER A 50 29.40 -40.79 1.84
CA SER A 50 30.05 -40.30 3.05
C SER A 50 31.35 -39.60 2.64
N GLY A 51 31.72 -38.52 3.30
CA GLY A 51 33.00 -37.92 3.06
C GLY A 51 33.08 -36.45 3.48
N GLY A 52 34.30 -36.06 3.85
CA GLY A 52 34.65 -34.70 4.19
C GLY A 52 33.93 -34.15 5.42
N ASN A 53 33.89 -32.87 5.52
CA ASN A 53 33.21 -32.15 6.61
C ASN A 53 31.73 -31.85 6.28
N MET A 54 30.98 -32.80 5.68
CA MET A 54 29.58 -32.60 5.37
C MET A 54 28.79 -32.43 6.67
N SER A 55 28.18 -31.26 6.85
CA SER A 55 27.31 -30.98 7.98
C SER A 55 25.99 -31.77 7.88
N PRO A 56 25.28 -32.03 8.98
CA PRO A 56 23.97 -32.69 8.94
C PRO A 56 22.98 -32.01 8.01
N LYS A 57 23.03 -30.67 7.93
CA LYS A 57 22.16 -29.88 7.06
C LYS A 57 22.50 -30.08 5.58
N GLU A 58 23.80 -30.09 5.20
CA GLU A 58 24.24 -30.36 3.83
C GLU A 58 23.87 -31.79 3.40
N ALA A 59 23.89 -32.76 4.33
CA ALA A 59 23.47 -34.12 4.05
C ALA A 59 21.96 -34.22 3.84
N GLU A 60 21.16 -33.47 4.59
CA GLU A 60 19.71 -33.39 4.45
C GLU A 60 19.31 -32.67 3.16
N ASP A 61 19.97 -31.55 2.83
CA ASP A 61 19.77 -30.81 1.57
C ASP A 61 20.10 -31.71 0.36
N LEU A 62 21.22 -32.44 0.40
CA LEU A 62 21.61 -33.36 -0.67
C LEU A 62 20.61 -34.52 -0.79
N ALA A 63 20.12 -35.07 0.32
CA ALA A 63 19.11 -36.13 0.30
C ALA A 63 17.80 -35.65 -0.31
N SER A 64 17.33 -34.48 0.09
CA SER A 64 16.09 -33.86 -0.43
C SER A 64 16.16 -33.62 -1.95
N VAL A 65 17.28 -33.14 -2.46
CA VAL A 65 17.46 -32.88 -3.91
C VAL A 65 17.55 -34.18 -4.71
N LEU A 66 18.15 -35.24 -4.15
CA LEU A 66 18.24 -36.54 -4.81
C LEU A 66 16.93 -37.32 -4.77
N GLU A 67 16.11 -37.12 -3.74
CA GLU A 67 14.80 -37.76 -3.59
C GLU A 67 13.74 -37.14 -4.51
N ASN A 68 13.81 -35.82 -4.70
CA ASN A 68 12.86 -35.07 -5.53
C ASN A 68 13.61 -34.25 -6.60
N PRO A 69 14.22 -34.86 -7.61
CA PRO A 69 14.85 -34.13 -8.69
C PRO A 69 13.79 -33.37 -9.47
N LEU A 70 14.00 -32.07 -9.66
CA LEU A 70 13.16 -31.28 -10.57
C LEU A 70 13.35 -31.77 -12.01
N GLU A 71 12.31 -32.31 -12.61
CA GLU A 71 12.34 -32.79 -14.01
C GLU A 71 12.56 -31.65 -15.01
N THR A 72 12.15 -30.45 -14.63
CA THR A 72 12.32 -29.23 -15.43
C THR A 72 13.14 -28.21 -14.66
N PRO A 73 14.15 -27.57 -15.31
CA PRO A 73 14.94 -26.52 -14.67
C PRO A 73 14.04 -25.31 -14.36
N VAL A 74 14.09 -24.84 -13.13
CA VAL A 74 13.42 -23.61 -12.71
C VAL A 74 14.36 -22.43 -12.82
N LYS A 75 13.81 -21.26 -13.16
CA LYS A 75 14.52 -19.98 -13.14
C LYS A 75 13.90 -19.11 -12.06
N ILE A 76 14.73 -18.42 -11.30
CA ILE A 76 14.28 -17.36 -10.42
C ILE A 76 13.76 -16.23 -11.32
N LEU A 77 12.49 -15.91 -11.19
CA LEU A 77 11.83 -14.86 -11.98
C LEU A 77 11.72 -13.53 -11.21
N GLU A 78 11.69 -13.62 -9.89
CA GLU A 78 11.63 -12.47 -9.00
C GLU A 78 12.40 -12.80 -7.71
N GLU A 79 13.26 -11.88 -7.28
CA GLU A 79 13.98 -11.96 -6.01
C GLU A 79 14.00 -10.59 -5.36
N ARG A 80 13.67 -10.53 -4.06
CA ARG A 80 13.69 -9.30 -3.26
C ARG A 80 14.50 -9.53 -2.00
N GLY A 81 15.67 -8.92 -1.95
CA GLY A 81 16.58 -8.98 -0.83
C GLY A 81 16.73 -7.65 -0.11
N VAL A 82 16.61 -7.65 1.23
CA VAL A 82 16.79 -6.47 2.07
C VAL A 82 17.78 -6.79 3.18
N ASP A 83 18.75 -5.91 3.37
CA ASP A 83 19.68 -6.02 4.51
C ASP A 83 18.92 -5.96 5.85
N PRO A 84 19.24 -6.83 6.81
CA PRO A 84 18.54 -6.88 8.10
C PRO A 84 18.54 -5.54 8.87
N SER A 85 19.60 -4.73 8.73
CA SER A 85 19.67 -3.40 9.33
C SER A 85 18.63 -2.45 8.73
N LEU A 86 18.49 -2.43 7.41
CA LEU A 86 17.51 -1.61 6.71
C LEU A 86 16.07 -2.06 7.02
N GLY A 87 15.85 -3.37 7.14
CA GLY A 87 14.56 -3.92 7.57
C GLY A 87 14.17 -3.42 8.97
N ARG A 88 15.11 -3.47 9.93
CA ARG A 88 14.90 -2.97 11.29
C ARG A 88 14.64 -1.47 11.32
N ASP A 89 15.42 -0.68 10.60
CA ASP A 89 15.25 0.78 10.53
C ASP A 89 13.88 1.14 9.93
N SER A 90 13.44 0.41 8.92
CA SER A 90 12.12 0.60 8.30
C SER A 90 10.98 0.29 9.26
N ILE A 91 11.10 -0.78 10.08
CA ILE A 91 10.12 -1.12 11.11
C ILE A 91 10.05 -0.03 12.18
N VAL A 92 11.21 0.44 12.69
CA VAL A 92 11.27 1.50 13.70
C VAL A 92 10.67 2.80 13.15
N SER A 93 11.01 3.18 11.93
CA SER A 93 10.45 4.34 11.24
C SER A 93 8.93 4.22 11.08
N GLY A 94 8.45 3.05 10.67
CA GLY A 94 7.02 2.78 10.56
C GLY A 94 6.28 2.88 11.89
N ILE A 95 6.85 2.35 12.98
CA ILE A 95 6.26 2.47 14.33
C ILE A 95 6.25 3.94 14.78
N ASN A 96 7.32 4.69 14.57
CA ASN A 96 7.38 6.12 14.90
C ASN A 96 6.34 6.92 14.12
N ALA A 97 6.17 6.62 12.82
CA ALA A 97 5.13 7.22 11.99
C ALA A 97 3.72 6.90 12.50
N ALA A 98 3.48 5.64 12.92
CA ALA A 98 2.20 5.22 13.49
C ALA A 98 1.89 5.94 14.81
N LEU A 99 2.86 6.05 15.70
CA LEU A 99 2.70 6.78 16.97
C LEU A 99 2.46 8.28 16.74
N ALA A 100 3.17 8.89 15.79
CA ALA A 100 2.97 10.30 15.44
C ALA A 100 1.59 10.53 14.80
N ALA A 101 1.15 9.66 13.91
CA ALA A 101 -0.18 9.69 13.31
C ALA A 101 -1.27 9.53 14.38
N PHE A 102 -1.14 8.54 15.26
CA PHE A 102 -2.05 8.33 16.36
C PHE A 102 -2.12 9.56 17.28
N ALA A 103 -0.99 10.07 17.72
CA ALA A 103 -0.93 11.24 18.61
C ALA A 103 -1.56 12.48 17.97
N SER A 104 -1.28 12.75 16.68
CA SER A 104 -1.84 13.91 15.97
C SER A 104 -3.36 13.78 15.77
N VAL A 105 -3.86 12.60 15.44
CA VAL A 105 -5.30 12.33 15.32
C VAL A 105 -5.99 12.44 16.68
N VAL A 106 -5.38 11.90 17.74
CA VAL A 106 -5.89 12.03 19.13
C VAL A 106 -6.01 13.49 19.53
N LEU A 107 -4.95 14.27 19.36
CA LEU A 107 -4.96 15.70 19.68
C LEU A 107 -6.04 16.45 18.90
N PHE A 108 -6.14 16.18 17.61
CA PHE A 108 -7.15 16.79 16.75
C PHE A 108 -8.58 16.47 17.21
N MET A 109 -8.87 15.19 17.47
CA MET A 109 -10.21 14.75 17.88
C MET A 109 -10.61 15.27 19.25
N VAL A 110 -9.70 15.27 20.24
CA VAL A 110 -9.98 15.83 21.58
C VAL A 110 -10.19 17.33 21.50
N PHE A 111 -9.34 18.03 20.75
CA PHE A 111 -9.44 19.47 20.60
C PHE A 111 -10.78 19.89 19.98
N TYR A 112 -11.20 19.22 18.90
CA TYR A 112 -12.37 19.61 18.14
C TYR A 112 -13.68 19.07 18.72
N TYR A 113 -13.74 17.77 19.04
CA TYR A 113 -14.97 17.11 19.51
C TYR A 113 -15.04 16.93 21.03
N ARG A 114 -14.01 17.31 21.77
CA ARG A 114 -13.94 17.25 23.23
C ARG A 114 -14.34 15.87 23.77
N LEU A 115 -15.44 15.78 24.55
CA LEU A 115 -15.89 14.49 25.12
C LEU A 115 -16.25 13.46 24.07
N ALA A 116 -16.90 13.84 22.97
CA ALA A 116 -17.14 12.93 21.85
C ALA A 116 -15.82 12.46 21.21
N GLY A 117 -14.81 13.34 21.14
CA GLY A 117 -13.46 12.98 20.71
C GLY A 117 -12.80 11.93 21.60
N LEU A 118 -12.98 11.99 22.92
CA LEU A 118 -12.49 10.93 23.82
C LEU A 118 -13.15 9.57 23.53
N VAL A 119 -14.46 9.57 23.24
CA VAL A 119 -15.17 8.33 22.85
C VAL A 119 -14.60 7.77 21.54
N SER A 120 -14.31 8.63 20.55
CA SER A 120 -13.70 8.18 19.28
C SER A 120 -12.31 7.61 19.48
N ILE A 121 -11.51 8.14 20.43
CA ILE A 121 -10.18 7.59 20.72
C ILE A 121 -10.28 6.20 21.33
N ILE A 122 -11.22 5.98 22.26
CA ILE A 122 -11.45 4.66 22.83
C ILE A 122 -11.90 3.68 21.72
N ALA A 123 -12.79 4.12 20.83
CA ALA A 123 -13.20 3.33 19.67
C ALA A 123 -12.01 3.02 18.72
N LEU A 124 -11.12 4.00 18.48
CA LEU A 124 -9.91 3.81 17.68
C LEU A 124 -8.95 2.80 18.33
N LEU A 125 -8.77 2.84 19.64
CA LEU A 125 -7.96 1.84 20.36
C LEU A 125 -8.56 0.45 20.22
N VAL A 126 -9.87 0.31 20.35
CA VAL A 126 -10.58 -0.97 20.14
C VAL A 126 -10.42 -1.44 18.70
N ASN A 127 -10.54 -0.55 17.72
CA ASN A 127 -10.29 -0.87 16.32
C ASN A 127 -8.87 -1.42 16.11
N LEU A 128 -7.84 -0.75 16.64
CA LEU A 128 -6.44 -1.21 16.52
C LEU A 128 -6.22 -2.55 17.22
N LEU A 129 -6.80 -2.77 18.40
CA LEU A 129 -6.71 -4.04 19.09
C LEU A 129 -7.38 -5.18 18.31
N LEU A 130 -8.57 -4.91 17.74
CA LEU A 130 -9.26 -5.88 16.88
C LEU A 130 -8.47 -6.18 15.62
N LEU A 131 -7.93 -5.17 14.95
CA LEU A 131 -7.10 -5.33 13.75
C LEU A 131 -5.88 -6.21 14.05
N LEU A 132 -5.12 -5.87 15.10
CA LEU A 132 -3.94 -6.65 15.49
C LEU A 132 -4.32 -8.07 15.93
N GLY A 133 -5.43 -8.22 16.65
CA GLY A 133 -5.97 -9.52 17.05
C GLY A 133 -6.36 -10.39 15.85
N LEU A 134 -7.02 -9.81 14.84
CA LEU A 134 -7.39 -10.52 13.62
C LEU A 134 -6.16 -10.91 12.79
N LEU A 135 -5.19 -10.00 12.64
CA LEU A 135 -3.92 -10.32 11.96
C LEU A 135 -3.20 -11.50 12.64
N ALA A 136 -3.14 -11.49 13.97
CA ALA A 136 -2.52 -12.57 14.74
C ALA A 136 -3.32 -13.88 14.64
N GLN A 137 -4.65 -13.84 14.73
CA GLN A 137 -5.52 -15.01 14.67
C GLN A 137 -5.44 -15.73 13.32
N PHE A 138 -5.37 -14.97 12.23
CA PHE A 138 -5.27 -15.53 10.89
C PHE A 138 -3.82 -15.76 10.42
N HIS A 139 -2.83 -15.53 11.29
CA HIS A 139 -1.41 -15.68 10.98
C HIS A 139 -0.92 -14.86 9.77
N PHE A 140 -1.52 -13.71 9.52
CA PHE A 140 -1.08 -12.84 8.45
C PHE A 140 0.25 -12.16 8.78
N THR A 141 1.17 -12.18 7.85
CA THR A 141 2.46 -11.51 7.99
C THR A 141 2.30 -9.99 7.83
N LEU A 142 2.77 -9.24 8.82
CA LEU A 142 2.79 -7.79 8.73
C LEU A 142 3.95 -7.33 7.82
N THR A 143 3.61 -6.78 6.67
CA THR A 143 4.57 -6.23 5.71
C THR A 143 4.80 -4.72 5.94
N LEU A 144 5.86 -4.13 5.37
CA LEU A 144 6.08 -2.67 5.45
C LEU A 144 4.91 -1.86 4.90
N PRO A 145 4.33 -2.18 3.72
CA PRO A 145 3.09 -1.56 3.29
C PRO A 145 1.91 -1.87 4.22
N GLY A 146 1.89 -3.03 4.88
CA GLY A 146 0.89 -3.35 5.91
C GLY A 146 0.95 -2.40 7.10
N ILE A 147 2.14 -1.97 7.52
CA ILE A 147 2.30 -0.91 8.53
C ILE A 147 1.70 0.41 8.02
N ALA A 148 1.94 0.78 6.76
CA ALA A 148 1.30 1.94 6.16
C ALA A 148 -0.22 1.81 6.14
N GLY A 149 -0.76 0.60 5.89
CA GLY A 149 -2.19 0.29 6.00
C GLY A 149 -2.76 0.52 7.40
N ILE A 150 -2.03 0.12 8.46
CA ILE A 150 -2.41 0.41 9.85
C ILE A 150 -2.47 1.93 10.09
N ILE A 151 -1.44 2.67 9.67
CA ILE A 151 -1.38 4.13 9.86
C ILE A 151 -2.53 4.83 9.11
N LEU A 152 -2.79 4.40 7.89
CA LEU A 152 -3.90 4.92 7.10
C LEU A 152 -5.24 4.60 7.76
N THR A 153 -5.40 3.39 8.30
CA THR A 153 -6.59 3.01 9.08
C THR A 153 -6.80 3.92 10.29
N ILE A 154 -5.74 4.36 10.99
CA ILE A 154 -5.85 5.34 12.09
C ILE A 154 -6.52 6.64 11.59
N GLY A 155 -6.10 7.15 10.43
CA GLY A 155 -6.70 8.35 9.84
C GLY A 155 -8.16 8.15 9.42
N MET A 156 -8.47 7.01 8.79
CA MET A 156 -9.81 6.70 8.26
C MET A 156 -10.78 6.20 9.33
N ALA A 157 -10.30 5.55 10.41
CA ALA A 157 -11.18 5.00 11.44
C ALA A 157 -11.97 6.07 12.21
N VAL A 158 -11.47 7.29 12.23
CA VAL A 158 -12.16 8.43 12.87
C VAL A 158 -13.25 9.01 11.96
N ASP A 159 -13.21 8.78 10.64
CA ASP A 159 -14.18 9.34 9.68
C ASP A 159 -15.62 8.95 10.02
N ALA A 160 -15.88 7.68 10.32
CA ALA A 160 -17.18 7.21 10.75
C ALA A 160 -17.69 7.95 12.01
N ASN A 161 -16.79 8.16 13.00
CA ASN A 161 -17.12 8.89 14.21
C ASN A 161 -17.38 10.38 13.93
N VAL A 162 -16.59 11.01 13.07
CA VAL A 162 -16.81 12.39 12.61
C VAL A 162 -18.20 12.54 12.00
N LEU A 163 -18.59 11.62 11.11
CA LEU A 163 -19.91 11.65 10.48
C LEU A 163 -21.04 11.55 11.52
N ILE A 164 -20.92 10.65 12.50
CA ILE A 164 -21.89 10.51 13.59
C ILE A 164 -21.96 11.81 14.39
N TYR A 165 -20.81 12.39 14.76
CA TYR A 165 -20.78 13.58 15.62
C TYR A 165 -21.30 14.83 14.92
N GLU A 166 -21.03 14.99 13.63
CA GLU A 166 -21.61 16.07 12.84
C GLU A 166 -23.14 15.95 12.77
N ARG A 167 -23.68 14.73 12.59
CA ARG A 167 -25.13 14.48 12.61
C ARG A 167 -25.73 14.74 14.01
N ILE A 168 -25.05 14.32 15.11
CA ILE A 168 -25.47 14.63 16.48
C ILE A 168 -25.49 16.15 16.70
N ARG A 169 -24.47 16.87 16.21
CA ARG A 169 -24.38 18.32 16.32
C ARG A 169 -25.52 19.01 15.59
N ASP A 170 -25.86 18.58 14.38
CA ASP A 170 -26.98 19.10 13.61
C ASP A 170 -28.30 19.00 14.42
N GLU A 171 -28.55 17.85 15.09
CA GLU A 171 -29.74 17.64 15.90
C GLU A 171 -29.75 18.51 17.19
N LEU A 172 -28.59 18.66 17.83
CA LEU A 172 -28.44 19.52 19.01
C LEU A 172 -28.67 21.01 18.67
N GLU A 173 -28.27 21.46 17.48
CA GLU A 173 -28.51 22.84 17.02
C GLU A 173 -30.00 23.15 16.80
N VAL A 174 -30.81 22.16 16.46
CA VAL A 174 -32.28 22.29 16.33
C VAL A 174 -32.98 22.19 17.67
N GLY A 175 -32.23 21.96 18.78
CA GLY A 175 -32.75 21.90 20.12
C GLY A 175 -33.22 20.52 20.59
N VAL A 176 -32.86 19.45 19.87
CA VAL A 176 -33.18 18.07 20.29
C VAL A 176 -32.39 17.70 21.55
N PRO A 177 -33.03 17.06 22.55
CA PRO A 177 -32.34 16.61 23.76
C PRO A 177 -31.16 15.68 23.47
N VAL A 178 -30.08 15.79 24.26
CA VAL A 178 -28.81 15.10 24.00
C VAL A 178 -28.97 13.59 23.75
N ARG A 179 -29.77 12.91 24.59
CA ARG A 179 -30.01 11.46 24.44
C ARG A 179 -30.65 11.12 23.10
N GLN A 180 -31.63 11.91 22.68
CA GLN A 180 -32.34 11.71 21.42
C GLN A 180 -31.47 12.11 20.22
N ALA A 181 -30.70 13.19 20.36
CA ALA A 181 -29.76 13.64 19.32
C ALA A 181 -28.69 12.56 19.03
N ILE A 182 -28.14 11.91 20.07
CA ILE A 182 -27.20 10.79 19.90
C ILE A 182 -27.87 9.64 19.14
N PHE A 183 -29.07 9.21 19.57
CA PHE A 183 -29.79 8.11 18.90
C PHE A 183 -30.06 8.41 17.40
N ILE A 184 -30.57 9.62 17.13
CA ILE A 184 -30.85 10.06 15.76
C ILE A 184 -29.56 10.16 14.92
N GLY A 185 -28.48 10.71 15.50
CA GLY A 185 -27.21 10.86 14.83
C GLY A 185 -26.62 9.53 14.36
N PHE A 186 -26.59 8.52 15.24
CA PHE A 186 -26.14 7.16 14.86
C PHE A 186 -27.01 6.55 13.77
N ASN A 187 -28.33 6.65 13.89
CA ASN A 187 -29.24 6.05 12.89
C ASN A 187 -29.15 6.74 11.52
N LYS A 188 -29.06 8.09 11.50
CA LYS A 188 -28.91 8.84 10.24
C LYS A 188 -27.55 8.63 9.58
N ALA A 189 -26.48 8.45 10.37
CA ALA A 189 -25.15 8.23 9.84
C ALA A 189 -24.91 6.79 9.32
N PHE A 190 -25.68 5.81 9.82
CA PHE A 190 -25.44 4.38 9.57
C PHE A 190 -25.30 4.03 8.08
N SER A 191 -26.27 4.45 7.25
CA SER A 191 -26.27 4.12 5.82
C SER A 191 -25.04 4.67 5.12
N ALA A 192 -24.71 5.94 5.35
CA ALA A 192 -23.55 6.56 4.72
C ALA A 192 -22.23 5.93 5.18
N ILE A 193 -22.09 5.59 6.47
CA ILE A 193 -20.92 4.90 7.01
C ILE A 193 -20.77 3.50 6.38
N PHE A 194 -21.87 2.76 6.29
CA PHE A 194 -21.84 1.42 5.70
C PHE A 194 -21.45 1.49 4.22
N ASP A 195 -22.10 2.36 3.45
CA ASP A 195 -21.85 2.51 2.01
C ASP A 195 -20.40 2.97 1.74
N SER A 196 -19.86 3.89 2.54
CA SER A 196 -18.47 4.35 2.40
C SER A 196 -17.45 3.26 2.73
N ASN A 197 -17.67 2.47 3.77
CA ASN A 197 -16.76 1.39 4.13
C ASN A 197 -16.82 0.23 3.12
N VAL A 198 -17.98 -0.11 2.57
CA VAL A 198 -18.11 -1.10 1.49
C VAL A 198 -17.34 -0.64 0.26
N SER A 199 -17.44 0.64 -0.11
CA SER A 199 -16.70 1.18 -1.26
C SER A 199 -15.18 1.20 -1.06
N LEU A 200 -14.68 1.25 0.17
CA LEU A 200 -13.26 1.07 0.51
C LEU A 200 -12.83 -0.41 0.47
N ILE A 201 -13.71 -1.32 0.88
CA ILE A 201 -13.43 -2.77 0.86
C ILE A 201 -13.27 -3.27 -0.58
N ILE A 202 -14.09 -2.80 -1.52
CA ILE A 202 -14.06 -3.26 -2.92
C ILE A 202 -12.66 -3.18 -3.54
N PRO A 203 -12.00 -2.00 -3.65
CA PRO A 203 -10.66 -1.92 -4.21
C PRO A 203 -9.61 -2.65 -3.35
N SER A 204 -9.81 -2.74 -2.03
CA SER A 204 -8.90 -3.46 -1.15
C SER A 204 -8.94 -4.97 -1.41
N VAL A 205 -10.12 -5.56 -1.66
CA VAL A 205 -10.26 -6.98 -2.04
C VAL A 205 -9.66 -7.23 -3.42
N ILE A 206 -9.87 -6.34 -4.38
CA ILE A 206 -9.24 -6.44 -5.70
C ILE A 206 -7.71 -6.40 -5.58
N LEU A 207 -7.18 -5.52 -4.73
CA LEU A 207 -5.76 -5.44 -4.46
C LEU A 207 -5.22 -6.71 -3.75
N MET A 208 -6.03 -7.34 -2.90
CA MET A 208 -5.66 -8.59 -2.22
C MET A 208 -5.54 -9.75 -3.22
N GLU A 209 -6.42 -9.82 -4.23
CA GLU A 209 -6.42 -10.89 -5.24
C GLU A 209 -5.41 -10.67 -6.37
N LEU A 210 -5.28 -9.43 -6.86
CA LEU A 210 -4.44 -9.10 -8.01
C LEU A 210 -3.06 -8.54 -7.63
N GLY A 211 -2.90 -8.10 -6.39
CA GLY A 211 -1.62 -7.63 -5.86
C GLY A 211 -0.64 -8.78 -5.66
N SER A 212 0.64 -8.46 -5.59
CA SER A 212 1.71 -9.42 -5.35
C SER A 212 2.49 -9.10 -4.07
N GLY A 213 2.97 -10.15 -3.40
CA GLY A 213 3.90 -10.06 -2.28
C GLY A 213 3.47 -9.07 -1.17
N PRO A 214 4.29 -8.05 -0.87
CA PRO A 214 4.01 -7.13 0.24
C PRO A 214 2.71 -6.34 0.12
N LEU A 215 2.17 -6.14 -1.10
CA LEU A 215 0.90 -5.42 -1.30
C LEU A 215 -0.32 -6.21 -0.83
N GLN A 216 -0.28 -7.53 -0.89
CA GLN A 216 -1.35 -8.35 -0.32
C GLN A 216 -1.47 -8.11 1.19
N GLY A 217 -0.33 -8.00 1.90
CA GLY A 217 -0.31 -7.66 3.32
C GLY A 217 -0.94 -6.28 3.61
N PHE A 218 -0.69 -5.29 2.75
CA PHE A 218 -1.36 -3.98 2.83
C PHE A 218 -2.88 -4.10 2.63
N ALA A 219 -3.32 -4.81 1.60
CA ALA A 219 -4.74 -4.99 1.30
C ALA A 219 -5.48 -5.71 2.45
N VAL A 220 -4.87 -6.77 3.00
CA VAL A 220 -5.40 -7.50 4.16
C VAL A 220 -5.54 -6.57 5.37
N THR A 221 -4.52 -5.78 5.68
CA THR A 221 -4.59 -4.83 6.82
C THR A 221 -5.69 -3.78 6.62
N LEU A 222 -5.90 -3.29 5.39
CA LEU A 222 -7.00 -2.38 5.08
C LEU A 222 -8.37 -3.05 5.27
N VAL A 223 -8.60 -4.21 4.69
CA VAL A 223 -9.89 -4.92 4.81
C VAL A 223 -10.22 -5.21 6.26
N LEU A 224 -9.28 -5.80 7.01
CA LEU A 224 -9.47 -6.11 8.42
C LEU A 224 -9.65 -4.83 9.27
N GLY A 225 -8.90 -3.77 8.96
CA GLY A 225 -9.01 -2.48 9.63
C GLY A 225 -10.37 -1.82 9.42
N ILE A 226 -10.91 -1.88 8.19
CA ILE A 226 -12.23 -1.34 7.85
C ILE A 226 -13.34 -2.15 8.54
N VAL A 227 -13.26 -3.48 8.55
CA VAL A 227 -14.24 -4.34 9.24
C VAL A 227 -14.21 -4.10 10.75
N ALA A 228 -13.02 -4.02 11.35
CA ALA A 228 -12.86 -3.69 12.76
C ALA A 228 -13.40 -2.29 13.09
N ASN A 229 -13.20 -1.31 12.17
CA ASN A 229 -13.70 0.05 12.30
C ASN A 229 -15.24 0.11 12.29
N LEU A 230 -15.90 -0.65 11.41
CA LEU A 230 -17.37 -0.72 11.40
C LEU A 230 -17.92 -1.15 12.77
N PHE A 231 -17.32 -2.16 13.38
CA PHE A 231 -17.70 -2.58 14.73
C PHE A 231 -17.39 -1.52 15.77
N ALA A 232 -16.17 -0.97 15.77
CA ALA A 232 -15.74 0.01 16.77
C ALA A 232 -16.55 1.31 16.70
N ALA A 233 -16.84 1.83 15.51
CA ALA A 233 -17.57 3.07 15.33
C ALA A 233 -19.09 2.93 15.53
N LEU A 234 -19.71 1.86 15.00
CA LEU A 234 -21.17 1.74 15.01
C LEU A 234 -21.72 1.03 16.25
N VAL A 235 -21.01 0.01 16.75
CA VAL A 235 -21.47 -0.81 17.87
C VAL A 235 -20.82 -0.33 19.17
N PHE A 236 -19.50 -0.35 19.23
CA PHE A 236 -18.78 -0.05 20.48
C PHE A 236 -18.96 1.41 20.92
N SER A 237 -18.72 2.37 20.01
CA SER A 237 -18.87 3.81 20.30
C SER A 237 -20.29 4.16 20.75
N ARG A 238 -21.33 3.56 20.14
CA ARG A 238 -22.72 3.74 20.55
C ARG A 238 -22.96 3.28 21.99
N ASN A 239 -22.50 2.07 22.33
CA ASN A 239 -22.64 1.53 23.68
C ASN A 239 -21.90 2.40 24.71
N VAL A 240 -20.72 2.94 24.39
CA VAL A 240 -20.01 3.86 25.29
C VAL A 240 -20.84 5.12 25.55
N PHE A 241 -21.47 5.71 24.53
CA PHE A 241 -22.36 6.85 24.73
C PHE A 241 -23.57 6.50 25.59
N GLU A 242 -24.18 5.33 25.37
CA GLU A 242 -25.33 4.88 26.19
C GLU A 242 -24.92 4.67 27.64
N TRP A 243 -23.75 4.11 27.95
CA TRP A 243 -23.24 3.98 29.33
C TRP A 243 -22.95 5.34 29.96
N LEU A 244 -22.31 6.27 29.26
CA LEU A 244 -22.03 7.61 29.76
C LEU A 244 -23.31 8.39 30.05
N LEU A 245 -24.37 8.21 29.24
CA LEU A 245 -25.70 8.76 29.47
C LEU A 245 -26.38 8.13 30.70
N ALA A 246 -26.29 6.79 30.84
CA ALA A 246 -26.87 6.06 31.97
C ALA A 246 -26.24 6.48 33.31
N TRP A 247 -24.92 6.72 33.32
CA TRP A 247 -24.20 7.19 34.50
C TRP A 247 -24.35 8.69 34.75
N GLY A 248 -25.11 9.41 33.91
CA GLY A 248 -25.35 10.86 34.07
C GLY A 248 -24.10 11.72 33.80
N MET A 249 -23.07 11.17 33.22
CA MET A 249 -21.81 11.88 32.89
C MET A 249 -21.99 12.89 31.75
N ILE A 250 -22.94 12.65 30.83
CA ILE A 250 -23.24 13.55 29.73
C ILE A 250 -24.52 14.34 30.01
N LYS A 251 -24.36 15.58 30.47
CA LYS A 251 -25.48 16.56 30.61
C LYS A 251 -25.56 17.49 29.41
N LYS A 252 -24.41 17.82 28.81
CA LYS A 252 -24.28 18.65 27.59
C LYS A 252 -23.16 18.09 26.76
N LEU A 253 -23.37 18.00 25.46
CA LEU A 253 -22.34 17.61 24.50
C LEU A 253 -21.92 18.87 23.73
N SER A 254 -20.71 19.35 24.01
CA SER A 254 -20.14 20.55 23.39
C SER A 254 -19.06 20.14 22.40
N MET A 255 -19.18 20.61 21.17
CA MET A 255 -18.22 20.40 20.08
C MET A 255 -17.81 21.76 19.51
N MET A 256 -16.57 21.89 19.02
CA MET A 256 -16.17 23.12 18.35
C MET A 256 -16.89 23.25 17.01
N LYS A 257 -17.06 24.47 16.55
CA LYS A 257 -17.63 24.79 15.25
C LYS A 257 -16.66 25.72 14.52
N PHE A 258 -15.86 25.13 13.63
CA PHE A 258 -14.86 25.88 12.87
C PHE A 258 -15.51 26.72 11.76
N LEU A 259 -16.50 26.17 11.05
CA LEU A 259 -17.23 26.84 10.00
C LEU A 259 -18.67 27.11 10.44
N HIS A 260 -19.03 28.39 10.59
CA HIS A 260 -20.38 28.83 10.93
C HIS A 260 -21.15 29.07 9.62
N LYS A 261 -21.99 28.10 9.20
CA LYS A 261 -22.88 28.22 8.03
C LYS A 261 -22.15 28.76 6.79
N PRO A 262 -21.17 28.03 6.26
CA PRO A 262 -20.48 28.45 5.05
C PRO A 262 -21.51 28.64 3.93
N ASN A 263 -21.32 29.66 3.12
CA ASN A 263 -22.19 29.98 1.99
C ASN A 263 -21.32 30.38 0.79
N PHE A 264 -20.52 29.39 0.33
CA PHE A 264 -19.67 29.59 -0.85
C PHE A 264 -20.44 29.20 -2.10
N ASP A 265 -20.32 29.98 -3.17
CA ASP A 265 -20.85 29.62 -4.48
C ASP A 265 -19.81 28.86 -5.30
N PHE A 266 -19.69 27.56 -5.04
CA PHE A 266 -18.75 26.67 -5.71
C PHE A 266 -18.96 26.62 -7.22
N ILE A 267 -20.21 26.63 -7.66
CA ILE A 267 -20.53 26.56 -9.09
C ILE A 267 -20.08 27.82 -9.82
N LYS A 268 -20.07 28.99 -9.13
CA LYS A 268 -19.55 30.21 -9.74
C LYS A 268 -18.05 30.14 -10.04
N PHE A 269 -17.28 29.40 -9.24
CA PHE A 269 -15.84 29.24 -9.45
C PHE A 269 -15.49 28.11 -10.43
N SER A 270 -16.45 27.29 -10.84
CA SER A 270 -16.20 26.16 -11.74
C SER A 270 -15.61 26.56 -13.10
N TRP A 271 -15.89 27.77 -13.60
CA TRP A 271 -15.32 28.28 -14.85
C TRP A 271 -13.78 28.43 -14.79
N LEU A 272 -13.20 28.59 -13.60
CA LEU A 272 -11.76 28.69 -13.39
C LEU A 272 -11.17 27.33 -13.01
N THR A 273 -11.85 26.61 -12.15
CA THR A 273 -11.33 25.38 -11.52
C THR A 273 -11.36 24.18 -12.47
N VAL A 274 -12.40 24.03 -13.28
CA VAL A 274 -12.49 22.96 -14.28
C VAL A 274 -11.40 23.07 -15.35
N PRO A 275 -11.15 24.25 -15.97
CA PRO A 275 -10.02 24.38 -16.89
C PRO A 275 -8.66 24.21 -16.21
N ALA A 276 -8.47 24.70 -14.99
CA ALA A 276 -7.22 24.52 -14.26
C ALA A 276 -6.94 23.04 -13.98
N ALA A 277 -7.94 22.29 -13.53
CA ALA A 277 -7.84 20.85 -13.33
C ALA A 277 -7.55 20.11 -14.66
N ALA A 278 -8.24 20.49 -15.75
CA ALA A 278 -8.00 19.91 -17.07
C ALA A 278 -6.56 20.17 -17.57
N VAL A 279 -6.04 21.38 -17.40
CA VAL A 279 -4.64 21.71 -17.76
C VAL A 279 -3.66 20.87 -16.94
N LEU A 280 -3.87 20.77 -15.63
CA LEU A 280 -3.03 19.98 -14.73
C LEU A 280 -3.03 18.50 -15.13
N LEU A 281 -4.20 17.97 -15.48
CA LEU A 281 -4.37 16.60 -15.94
C LEU A 281 -3.67 16.37 -17.28
N ILE A 282 -3.83 17.28 -18.26
CA ILE A 282 -3.17 17.18 -19.56
C ILE A 282 -1.65 17.24 -19.40
N VAL A 283 -1.12 18.20 -18.63
CA VAL A 283 0.31 18.32 -18.39
C VAL A 283 0.85 17.08 -17.66
N GLY A 284 0.16 16.62 -16.62
CA GLY A 284 0.56 15.43 -15.86
C GLY A 284 0.59 14.18 -16.71
N MET A 285 -0.49 13.91 -17.45
CA MET A 285 -0.57 12.73 -18.32
C MET A 285 0.39 12.82 -19.50
N SER A 286 0.60 14.00 -20.08
CA SER A 286 1.62 14.19 -21.11
C SER A 286 3.02 13.87 -20.56
N THR A 287 3.34 14.34 -19.35
CA THR A 287 4.60 14.02 -18.68
C THR A 287 4.75 12.52 -18.44
N PHE A 288 3.70 11.86 -17.98
CA PHE A 288 3.69 10.40 -17.77
C PHE A 288 4.00 9.65 -19.08
N PHE A 289 3.31 9.96 -20.18
CA PHE A 289 3.52 9.26 -21.45
C PHE A 289 4.89 9.57 -22.09
N LEU A 290 5.33 10.82 -22.05
CA LEU A 290 6.63 11.21 -22.61
C LEU A 290 7.82 10.62 -21.86
N ARG A 291 7.69 10.43 -20.53
CA ARG A 291 8.75 9.90 -19.67
C ARG A 291 8.48 8.49 -19.17
N SER A 292 7.53 7.78 -19.74
CA SER A 292 7.14 6.44 -19.27
C SER A 292 8.31 5.46 -19.18
N GLY A 293 9.27 5.53 -20.09
CA GLY A 293 10.48 4.69 -20.07
C GLY A 293 11.42 4.96 -18.89
N GLU A 294 11.34 6.14 -18.28
CA GLU A 294 12.15 6.52 -17.11
C GLU A 294 11.38 6.38 -15.79
N LEU A 295 10.06 6.49 -15.86
CA LEU A 295 9.19 6.50 -14.69
C LEU A 295 8.75 5.10 -14.26
N LEU A 296 8.72 4.12 -15.18
CA LEU A 296 8.34 2.76 -14.84
C LEU A 296 9.47 2.08 -14.07
N GLY A 297 9.18 1.65 -12.84
CA GLY A 297 10.08 0.86 -12.01
C GLY A 297 10.31 -0.55 -12.53
N VAL A 298 11.25 -1.24 -11.90
CA VAL A 298 11.62 -2.62 -12.27
C VAL A 298 10.43 -3.58 -12.15
N ASP A 299 9.45 -3.30 -11.30
CA ASP A 299 8.21 -4.07 -11.20
C ASP A 299 7.44 -4.15 -12.53
N PHE A 300 7.58 -3.14 -13.40
CA PHE A 300 6.87 -3.05 -14.69
C PHE A 300 7.79 -3.10 -15.91
N ALA A 301 9.00 -2.57 -15.78
CA ALA A 301 9.97 -2.57 -16.86
C ALA A 301 10.81 -3.87 -16.92
N GLY A 302 10.88 -4.59 -15.80
CA GLY A 302 11.85 -5.64 -15.57
C GLY A 302 13.26 -5.07 -15.34
N GLY A 303 14.11 -5.79 -14.63
CA GLY A 303 15.47 -5.35 -14.31
C GLY A 303 15.82 -5.59 -12.85
N ASP A 304 16.99 -5.07 -12.46
CA ASP A 304 17.47 -5.09 -11.08
C ASP A 304 17.49 -3.65 -10.55
N SER A 305 16.78 -3.40 -9.46
CA SER A 305 16.80 -2.14 -8.71
C SER A 305 17.68 -2.30 -7.47
N LEU A 306 18.68 -1.45 -7.35
CA LEU A 306 19.66 -1.54 -6.28
C LEU A 306 19.68 -0.26 -5.45
N THR A 307 19.68 -0.46 -4.13
CA THR A 307 19.95 0.59 -3.16
C THR A 307 21.27 0.26 -2.47
N VAL A 308 22.25 1.13 -2.65
CA VAL A 308 23.61 0.94 -2.16
C VAL A 308 23.95 2.08 -1.21
N ALA A 309 24.28 1.75 0.03
CA ALA A 309 24.76 2.75 0.99
C ALA A 309 26.20 3.17 0.64
N TYR A 310 26.53 4.44 0.91
CA TYR A 310 27.87 4.97 0.67
C TYR A 310 28.38 5.78 1.89
N LYS A 311 29.71 5.79 2.07
CA LYS A 311 30.38 6.63 3.06
C LYS A 311 30.78 7.98 2.46
N GLU A 312 31.28 7.95 1.23
CA GLU A 312 31.68 9.13 0.47
C GLU A 312 30.91 9.22 -0.84
N MET A 313 30.38 10.39 -1.16
CA MET A 313 29.55 10.63 -2.34
C MET A 313 30.43 10.80 -3.58
N ILE A 314 30.24 9.96 -4.59
CA ILE A 314 30.88 10.06 -5.90
C ILE A 314 29.93 10.79 -6.87
N PRO A 315 30.40 11.71 -7.72
CA PRO A 315 29.53 12.35 -8.71
C PRO A 315 28.80 11.35 -9.60
N VAL A 316 27.48 11.56 -9.82
CA VAL A 316 26.62 10.67 -10.63
C VAL A 316 27.21 10.38 -12.00
N ALA A 317 27.76 11.40 -12.65
CA ALA A 317 28.39 11.26 -13.98
C ALA A 317 29.54 10.24 -13.96
N ARG A 318 30.35 10.23 -12.89
CA ARG A 318 31.47 9.31 -12.74
C ARG A 318 31.02 7.89 -12.43
N VAL A 319 29.97 7.73 -11.63
CA VAL A 319 29.36 6.41 -11.37
C VAL A 319 28.80 5.84 -12.68
N ARG A 320 28.06 6.66 -13.44
CA ARG A 320 27.51 6.29 -14.74
C ARG A 320 28.61 5.86 -15.71
N GLN A 321 29.64 6.66 -15.85
CA GLN A 321 30.77 6.36 -16.74
C GLN A 321 31.41 5.00 -16.41
N VAL A 322 31.69 4.72 -15.14
CA VAL A 322 32.31 3.46 -14.71
C VAL A 322 31.41 2.25 -15.00
N LEU A 323 30.09 2.38 -14.79
CA LEU A 323 29.15 1.32 -15.13
C LEU A 323 29.07 1.09 -16.64
N GLU A 324 29.05 2.16 -17.44
CA GLU A 324 29.02 2.08 -18.91
C GLU A 324 30.32 1.48 -19.48
N GLU A 325 31.49 1.80 -18.91
CA GLU A 325 32.77 1.17 -19.25
C GLU A 325 32.74 -0.35 -18.97
N ALA A 326 32.01 -0.78 -17.95
CA ALA A 326 31.76 -2.19 -17.65
C ALA A 326 30.63 -2.82 -18.51
N LYS A 327 30.09 -2.08 -19.50
CA LYS A 327 28.95 -2.45 -20.36
C LYS A 327 27.64 -2.63 -19.58
N ILE A 328 27.49 -1.96 -18.46
CA ILE A 328 26.26 -1.90 -17.66
C ILE A 328 25.64 -0.53 -17.87
N HIS A 329 24.42 -0.49 -18.39
CA HIS A 329 23.73 0.77 -18.72
C HIS A 329 22.63 1.05 -17.70
N PRO A 330 22.88 1.92 -16.70
CA PRO A 330 21.85 2.25 -15.72
C PRO A 330 20.75 3.10 -16.34
N SER A 331 19.49 2.67 -16.19
CA SER A 331 18.30 3.44 -16.62
C SER A 331 17.96 4.57 -15.65
N LEU A 332 18.03 4.31 -14.36
CA LEU A 332 17.91 5.27 -13.28
C LEU A 332 19.25 5.35 -12.53
N LEU A 333 19.65 6.54 -12.06
CA LEU A 333 20.80 6.70 -11.18
C LEU A 333 20.65 7.99 -10.39
N GLN A 334 20.35 7.88 -9.09
CA GLN A 334 20.08 9.03 -8.23
C GLN A 334 20.57 8.81 -6.80
N TYR A 335 20.90 9.91 -6.11
CA TYR A 335 21.28 9.91 -4.72
C TYR A 335 20.12 10.31 -3.82
N ALA A 336 19.82 9.47 -2.82
CA ALA A 336 19.03 9.83 -1.66
C ALA A 336 19.99 10.37 -0.58
N LYS A 337 20.21 11.70 -0.57
CA LYS A 337 21.24 12.34 0.25
C LYS A 337 20.99 12.20 1.75
N GLU A 338 19.74 12.25 2.17
CA GLU A 338 19.33 12.16 3.58
C GLU A 338 19.70 10.80 4.19
N SER A 339 19.50 9.72 3.42
CA SER A 339 19.82 8.34 3.83
C SER A 339 21.21 7.88 3.43
N LYS A 340 22.02 8.72 2.78
CA LYS A 340 23.34 8.36 2.20
C LYS A 340 23.28 7.10 1.34
N GLN A 341 22.31 7.04 0.45
CA GLN A 341 22.09 5.90 -0.44
C GLN A 341 22.15 6.34 -1.90
N LEU A 342 22.72 5.48 -2.73
CA LEU A 342 22.67 5.53 -4.18
C LEU A 342 21.63 4.53 -4.65
N ILE A 343 20.64 5.00 -5.41
CA ILE A 343 19.60 4.17 -6.01
C ILE A 343 19.84 4.16 -7.51
N TYR A 344 19.91 2.96 -8.09
CA TYR A 344 20.05 2.81 -9.53
C TYR A 344 19.42 1.52 -10.02
N GLN A 345 19.09 1.49 -11.31
CA GLN A 345 18.48 0.34 -11.98
C GLN A 345 19.36 -0.08 -13.14
N VAL A 346 19.48 -1.40 -13.31
CA VAL A 346 20.22 -2.03 -14.40
C VAL A 346 19.38 -3.16 -15.02
N ARG A 347 19.86 -3.75 -16.11
CA ARG A 347 19.18 -4.89 -16.72
C ARG A 347 19.14 -6.07 -15.77
N TYR A 348 18.13 -6.90 -15.95
CA TYR A 348 17.95 -8.13 -15.18
C TYR A 348 19.21 -9.01 -15.23
N GLY A 349 19.71 -9.40 -14.05
CA GLY A 349 20.90 -10.22 -13.87
C GLY A 349 22.23 -9.45 -13.89
N GLU A 350 22.24 -8.11 -14.01
CA GLU A 350 23.46 -7.29 -13.95
C GLU A 350 23.69 -6.67 -12.55
N GLY A 351 22.76 -6.84 -11.62
CA GLY A 351 22.78 -6.18 -10.32
C GLY A 351 24.03 -6.46 -9.50
N GLU A 352 24.34 -7.72 -9.21
CA GLU A 352 25.50 -8.10 -8.40
C GLU A 352 26.82 -7.67 -9.05
N LYS A 353 26.93 -7.83 -10.38
CA LYS A 353 28.09 -7.41 -11.15
C LYS A 353 28.30 -5.90 -11.03
N SER A 354 27.21 -5.11 -11.09
CA SER A 354 27.27 -3.65 -10.96
C SER A 354 27.80 -3.21 -9.61
N VAL A 355 27.33 -3.84 -8.51
CA VAL A 355 27.83 -3.55 -7.15
C VAL A 355 29.30 -3.91 -7.02
N SER A 356 29.72 -5.04 -7.57
CA SER A 356 31.12 -5.48 -7.53
C SER A 356 32.03 -4.49 -8.26
N VAL A 357 31.63 -4.00 -9.44
CA VAL A 357 32.36 -2.98 -10.21
C VAL A 357 32.48 -1.67 -9.43
N LEU A 358 31.39 -1.22 -8.78
CA LEU A 358 31.42 0.01 -7.98
C LEU A 358 32.33 -0.12 -6.75
N LYS A 359 32.35 -1.27 -6.07
CA LYS A 359 33.24 -1.54 -4.94
C LYS A 359 34.71 -1.55 -5.35
N GLU A 360 35.02 -2.15 -6.50
CA GLU A 360 36.38 -2.24 -7.02
C GLU A 360 36.91 -0.87 -7.48
N LYS A 361 36.09 -0.10 -8.21
CA LYS A 361 36.51 1.18 -8.78
C LYS A 361 36.49 2.35 -7.80
N PHE A 362 35.67 2.26 -6.74
CA PHE A 362 35.54 3.30 -5.72
C PHE A 362 35.68 2.73 -4.30
N PRO A 363 36.83 2.15 -3.91
CA PRO A 363 36.99 1.57 -2.57
C PRO A 363 36.81 2.59 -1.45
N GLN A 364 37.15 3.87 -1.69
CA GLN A 364 36.96 4.96 -0.73
C GLN A 364 35.47 5.29 -0.48
N ALA A 365 34.60 5.08 -1.47
CA ALA A 365 33.18 5.33 -1.33
C ALA A 365 32.49 4.37 -0.36
N GLY A 366 33.11 3.22 -0.07
CA GLY A 366 32.60 2.24 0.90
C GLY A 366 31.19 1.74 0.53
N PHE A 367 30.93 1.50 -0.75
CA PHE A 367 29.64 1.01 -1.21
C PHE A 367 29.27 -0.33 -0.58
N SER A 368 28.07 -0.41 -0.02
CA SER A 368 27.50 -1.65 0.52
C SER A 368 26.08 -1.83 0.01
N LEU A 369 25.74 -3.02 -0.48
CA LEU A 369 24.40 -3.34 -0.94
C LEU A 369 23.44 -3.36 0.25
N SER A 370 22.40 -2.51 0.21
CA SER A 370 21.37 -2.41 1.25
C SER A 370 20.07 -3.10 0.82
N ARG A 371 19.73 -3.00 -0.47
CA ARG A 371 18.52 -3.63 -1.03
C ARG A 371 18.75 -3.96 -2.49
N MET A 372 18.24 -5.09 -2.91
CA MET A 372 18.17 -5.52 -4.29
C MET A 372 16.81 -6.14 -4.58
N ASP A 373 16.13 -5.58 -5.57
CA ASP A 373 14.90 -6.11 -6.11
C ASP A 373 15.16 -6.48 -7.58
N SER A 374 15.01 -7.75 -7.90
CA SER A 374 15.27 -8.30 -9.23
C SER A 374 13.97 -8.86 -9.80
N VAL A 375 13.53 -8.35 -10.95
CA VAL A 375 12.30 -8.75 -11.62
C VAL A 375 12.58 -9.09 -13.07
N GLY A 376 12.26 -10.32 -13.45
CA GLY A 376 12.39 -10.76 -14.84
C GLY A 376 11.40 -10.02 -15.76
N PRO A 377 11.76 -9.77 -17.05
CA PRO A 377 10.92 -9.01 -17.98
C PRO A 377 9.51 -9.59 -18.18
N VAL A 378 9.38 -10.93 -18.15
CA VAL A 378 8.08 -11.61 -18.27
C VAL A 378 7.18 -11.31 -17.08
N VAL A 379 7.75 -11.33 -15.87
CA VAL A 379 7.02 -10.98 -14.63
C VAL A 379 6.64 -9.51 -14.64
N GLY A 380 7.55 -8.62 -15.06
CA GLY A 380 7.25 -7.18 -15.16
C GLY A 380 6.06 -6.89 -16.07
N GLU A 381 5.99 -7.54 -17.24
CA GLU A 381 4.85 -7.41 -18.14
C GLU A 381 3.55 -7.95 -17.51
N GLU A 382 3.61 -9.08 -16.82
CA GLU A 382 2.46 -9.64 -16.10
C GLU A 382 1.99 -8.70 -14.98
N LEU A 383 2.90 -8.17 -14.17
CA LEU A 383 2.58 -7.21 -13.10
C LEU A 383 1.94 -5.93 -13.64
N LYS A 384 2.44 -5.41 -14.76
CA LYS A 384 1.86 -4.26 -15.45
C LYS A 384 0.41 -4.53 -15.88
N ASN A 385 0.15 -5.70 -16.47
CA ASN A 385 -1.19 -6.09 -16.90
C ASN A 385 -2.13 -6.29 -15.71
N ARG A 386 -1.67 -6.92 -14.64
CA ARG A 386 -2.42 -7.07 -13.37
C ARG A 386 -2.74 -5.72 -12.74
N ALA A 387 -1.79 -4.78 -12.73
CA ALA A 387 -2.00 -3.43 -12.22
C ALA A 387 -3.07 -2.66 -13.00
N ALA A 388 -3.01 -2.69 -14.34
CA ALA A 388 -4.01 -2.08 -15.20
C ALA A 388 -5.40 -2.72 -15.01
N LEU A 389 -5.45 -4.05 -14.88
CA LEU A 389 -6.67 -4.79 -14.61
C LEU A 389 -7.25 -4.41 -13.23
N ALA A 390 -6.41 -4.34 -12.19
CA ALA A 390 -6.83 -3.99 -10.83
C ALA A 390 -7.47 -2.58 -10.76
N LEU A 391 -6.82 -1.58 -11.38
CA LEU A 391 -7.35 -0.22 -11.44
C LEU A 391 -8.67 -0.16 -12.22
N SER A 392 -8.76 -0.86 -13.36
CA SER A 392 -9.97 -0.91 -14.19
C SER A 392 -11.12 -1.60 -13.48
N LEU A 393 -10.85 -2.77 -12.87
CA LEU A 393 -11.85 -3.51 -12.10
C LEU A 393 -12.27 -2.75 -10.84
N GLY A 394 -11.34 -2.07 -10.17
CA GLY A 394 -11.62 -1.22 -9.02
C GLY A 394 -12.61 -0.12 -9.37
N LEU A 395 -12.33 0.63 -10.45
CA LEU A 395 -13.22 1.68 -10.93
C LEU A 395 -14.60 1.13 -11.34
N LEU A 396 -14.62 0.05 -12.12
CA LEU A 396 -15.87 -0.55 -12.59
C LEU A 396 -16.72 -1.13 -11.45
N ALA A 397 -16.10 -1.82 -10.50
CA ALA A 397 -16.80 -2.42 -9.37
C ALA A 397 -17.39 -1.35 -8.44
N ILE A 398 -16.67 -0.27 -8.19
CA ILE A 398 -17.19 0.87 -7.43
C ILE A 398 -18.33 1.54 -8.20
N LEU A 399 -18.17 1.79 -9.50
CA LEU A 399 -19.22 2.38 -10.34
C LEU A 399 -20.49 1.52 -10.31
N LEU A 400 -20.35 0.20 -10.43
CA LEU A 400 -21.46 -0.75 -10.33
C LEU A 400 -22.12 -0.68 -8.95
N TYR A 401 -21.35 -0.71 -7.86
CA TYR A 401 -21.86 -0.60 -6.49
C TYR A 401 -22.67 0.69 -6.30
N VAL A 402 -22.11 1.83 -6.70
CA VAL A 402 -22.77 3.13 -6.57
C VAL A 402 -24.03 3.19 -7.44
N SER A 403 -24.02 2.59 -8.65
CA SER A 403 -25.20 2.52 -9.54
C SER A 403 -26.35 1.70 -8.95
N LEU A 404 -26.03 0.65 -8.19
CA LEU A 404 -27.03 -0.16 -7.49
C LEU A 404 -27.61 0.55 -6.26
N ARG A 405 -26.84 1.43 -5.64
CA ARG A 405 -27.18 2.10 -4.38
C ARG A 405 -27.84 3.47 -4.60
N TYR A 406 -27.41 4.18 -5.66
CA TYR A 406 -27.84 5.53 -6.03
C TYR A 406 -28.42 5.53 -7.45
N GLU A 407 -28.99 6.66 -7.85
CA GLU A 407 -29.42 6.86 -9.24
C GLU A 407 -28.21 6.89 -10.17
N TRP A 408 -28.39 6.38 -11.38
CA TRP A 408 -27.35 6.27 -12.40
C TRP A 408 -26.60 7.59 -12.68
N SER A 409 -27.31 8.72 -12.63
CA SER A 409 -26.72 10.04 -12.82
C SER A 409 -25.66 10.40 -11.75
N PHE A 410 -25.92 10.07 -10.48
CA PHE A 410 -24.96 10.24 -9.39
C PHE A 410 -23.78 9.28 -9.52
N ALA A 411 -24.05 8.05 -9.91
CA ALA A 411 -23.00 7.05 -10.12
C ALA A 411 -22.03 7.46 -11.23
N LEU A 412 -22.55 7.95 -12.35
CA LEU A 412 -21.73 8.41 -13.47
C LEU A 412 -20.88 9.63 -13.09
N ALA A 413 -21.49 10.62 -12.41
CA ALA A 413 -20.77 11.79 -11.93
C ALA A 413 -19.65 11.43 -10.95
N ALA A 414 -19.94 10.53 -10.00
CA ALA A 414 -18.95 10.03 -9.05
C ALA A 414 -17.82 9.26 -9.75
N GLY A 415 -18.14 8.41 -10.74
CA GLY A 415 -17.16 7.67 -11.53
C GLY A 415 -16.22 8.55 -12.35
N ILE A 416 -16.75 9.61 -12.96
CA ILE A 416 -15.94 10.62 -13.69
C ILE A 416 -15.00 11.33 -12.70
N GLY A 417 -15.52 11.74 -11.55
CA GLY A 417 -14.70 12.36 -10.51
C GLY A 417 -13.60 11.43 -9.97
N GLN A 418 -13.89 10.14 -9.75
CA GLN A 418 -12.88 9.16 -9.34
C GLN A 418 -11.78 8.97 -10.37
N LEU A 419 -12.18 8.83 -11.66
CA LEU A 419 -11.21 8.70 -12.74
C LEU A 419 -10.31 9.93 -12.80
N HIS A 420 -10.89 11.13 -12.67
CA HIS A 420 -10.14 12.38 -12.61
C HIS A 420 -9.11 12.37 -11.46
N ASP A 421 -9.53 11.99 -10.24
CA ASP A 421 -8.66 12.05 -9.05
C ASP A 421 -7.46 11.10 -9.16
N VAL A 422 -7.69 9.89 -9.70
CA VAL A 422 -6.61 8.93 -9.93
C VAL A 422 -5.67 9.41 -11.04
N LEU A 423 -6.20 9.91 -12.15
CA LEU A 423 -5.38 10.44 -13.24
C LEU A 423 -4.58 11.68 -12.81
N LEU A 424 -5.16 12.53 -11.96
CA LEU A 424 -4.47 13.66 -11.36
C LEU A 424 -3.31 13.20 -10.47
N ALA A 425 -3.54 12.20 -9.62
CA ALA A 425 -2.50 11.63 -8.76
C ALA A 425 -1.36 11.01 -9.60
N ILE A 426 -1.69 10.22 -10.63
CA ILE A 426 -0.72 9.67 -11.59
C ILE A 426 0.08 10.81 -12.24
N GLY A 427 -0.61 11.84 -12.77
CA GLY A 427 0.01 12.96 -13.44
C GLY A 427 0.96 13.76 -12.53
N LEU A 428 0.55 14.06 -11.31
CA LEU A 428 1.38 14.79 -10.35
C LEU A 428 2.59 13.98 -9.90
N MET A 429 2.44 12.66 -9.67
CA MET A 429 3.58 11.78 -9.36
C MET A 429 4.57 11.74 -10.53
N ALA A 430 4.10 11.74 -11.78
CA ALA A 430 4.94 11.82 -12.97
C ALA A 430 5.69 13.15 -13.08
N ILE A 431 5.03 14.29 -12.83
CA ILE A 431 5.66 15.63 -12.79
C ILE A 431 6.75 15.68 -11.72
N LEU A 432 6.51 15.08 -10.56
CA LEU A 432 7.48 14.98 -9.47
C LEU A 432 8.61 13.98 -9.75
N GLY A 433 8.58 13.28 -10.89
CA GLY A 433 9.59 12.31 -11.29
C GLY A 433 9.69 11.12 -10.35
N LYS A 434 8.56 10.72 -9.74
CA LYS A 434 8.52 9.54 -8.88
C LYS A 434 8.38 8.28 -9.71
N GLU A 435 9.10 7.25 -9.30
CA GLU A 435 9.08 5.94 -9.93
C GLU A 435 7.73 5.24 -9.66
N PHE A 436 7.18 4.65 -10.73
CA PHE A 436 5.94 3.88 -10.68
C PHE A 436 6.27 2.41 -10.43
N ASP A 437 5.97 1.96 -9.25
CA ASP A 437 6.11 0.58 -8.77
C ASP A 437 4.74 0.01 -8.36
N MET A 438 4.73 -1.24 -7.91
CA MET A 438 3.50 -1.87 -7.43
C MET A 438 2.93 -1.17 -6.19
N TYR A 439 3.76 -0.53 -5.35
CA TYR A 439 3.28 0.19 -4.17
C TYR A 439 2.41 1.39 -4.55
N LEU A 440 2.78 2.10 -5.62
CA LEU A 440 1.95 3.20 -6.14
C LEU A 440 0.59 2.73 -6.66
N ILE A 441 0.50 1.53 -7.23
CA ILE A 441 -0.80 0.96 -7.62
C ILE A 441 -1.70 0.75 -6.40
N GLY A 442 -1.13 0.28 -5.29
CA GLY A 442 -1.84 0.20 -4.01
C GLY A 442 -2.34 1.55 -3.53
N ALA A 443 -1.52 2.60 -3.66
CA ALA A 443 -1.93 3.97 -3.34
C ALA A 443 -3.07 4.46 -4.24
N PHE A 444 -3.03 4.23 -5.56
CA PHE A 444 -4.09 4.63 -6.50
C PHE A 444 -5.40 3.90 -6.24
N LEU A 445 -5.37 2.60 -5.94
CA LEU A 445 -6.56 1.85 -5.53
C LEU A 445 -7.14 2.36 -4.20
N THR A 446 -6.27 2.77 -3.29
CA THR A 446 -6.70 3.39 -2.02
C THR A 446 -7.36 4.76 -2.27
N ILE A 447 -6.79 5.58 -3.16
CA ILE A 447 -7.38 6.85 -3.59
C ILE A 447 -8.75 6.62 -4.22
N LEU A 448 -8.90 5.61 -5.09
CA LEU A 448 -10.20 5.24 -5.66
C LEU A 448 -11.24 4.98 -4.57
N GLY A 449 -10.90 4.18 -3.57
CA GLY A 449 -11.81 3.85 -2.48
C GLY A 449 -12.12 5.04 -1.57
N TYR A 450 -11.12 5.91 -1.30
CA TYR A 450 -11.31 7.07 -0.46
C TYR A 450 -12.09 8.18 -1.16
N SER A 451 -11.76 8.47 -2.40
CA SER A 451 -12.40 9.49 -3.22
C SER A 451 -13.92 9.29 -3.36
N ILE A 452 -14.38 8.05 -3.47
CA ILE A 452 -15.82 7.81 -3.56
C ILE A 452 -16.56 8.10 -2.27
N ASN A 453 -15.91 7.96 -1.10
CA ASN A 453 -16.53 8.20 0.19
C ASN A 453 -17.12 9.62 0.30
N GLU A 454 -16.32 10.64 -0.03
CA GLU A 454 -16.79 12.02 -0.01
C GLU A 454 -17.90 12.28 -1.03
N LYS A 455 -17.78 11.73 -2.24
CA LYS A 455 -18.79 11.87 -3.30
C LYS A 455 -20.14 11.23 -2.93
N ILE A 456 -20.12 10.08 -2.24
CA ILE A 456 -21.31 9.43 -1.68
C ILE A 456 -22.03 10.37 -0.71
N VAL A 457 -21.30 10.97 0.21
CA VAL A 457 -21.91 11.82 1.25
C VAL A 457 -22.47 13.12 0.69
N ILE A 458 -21.76 13.73 -0.25
CA ILE A 458 -22.28 14.92 -0.94
C ILE A 458 -23.54 14.55 -1.73
N SER A 459 -23.52 13.44 -2.45
CA SER A 459 -24.68 12.95 -3.21
C SER A 459 -25.87 12.67 -2.31
N ASP A 460 -25.65 12.05 -1.13
CA ASP A 460 -26.70 11.81 -0.14
C ASP A 460 -27.31 13.12 0.35
N ARG A 461 -26.47 14.13 0.62
CA ARG A 461 -26.95 15.45 1.07
C ARG A 461 -27.70 16.21 -0.02
N ILE A 462 -27.26 16.12 -1.27
CA ILE A 462 -27.97 16.68 -2.43
C ILE A 462 -29.36 16.01 -2.56
N ARG A 463 -29.43 14.68 -2.49
CA ARG A 463 -30.71 13.94 -2.53
C ARG A 463 -31.64 14.31 -1.39
N GLU A 464 -31.10 14.46 -0.18
CA GLU A 464 -31.89 14.92 0.98
C GLU A 464 -32.46 16.33 0.72
N THR A 465 -31.66 17.25 0.20
CA THR A 465 -32.09 18.63 -0.09
C THR A 465 -33.13 18.67 -1.21
N LEU A 466 -32.98 17.83 -2.27
CA LEU A 466 -33.96 17.68 -3.35
C LEU A 466 -35.35 17.27 -2.85
N LYS A 467 -35.40 16.39 -1.83
CA LYS A 467 -36.69 15.92 -1.27
C LYS A 467 -37.43 17.00 -0.48
N TYR A 468 -36.71 17.87 0.20
CA TYR A 468 -37.33 18.80 1.16
C TYR A 468 -37.42 20.26 0.67
N LYS A 469 -36.70 20.63 -0.39
CA LYS A 469 -36.62 22.02 -0.90
C LYS A 469 -36.91 22.11 -2.39
N SER A 470 -38.15 21.84 -2.76
CA SER A 470 -38.60 21.88 -4.17
C SER A 470 -38.62 23.29 -4.80
N SER A 471 -38.45 24.35 -4.00
CA SER A 471 -38.45 25.75 -4.49
C SER A 471 -37.06 26.24 -4.96
N LEU A 472 -35.98 25.52 -4.69
CA LEU A 472 -34.63 25.88 -5.07
C LEU A 472 -34.31 25.40 -6.47
N THR A 473 -33.48 26.15 -7.19
CA THR A 473 -32.90 25.70 -8.46
C THR A 473 -31.89 24.57 -8.20
N PHE A 474 -31.67 23.73 -9.20
CA PHE A 474 -30.69 22.61 -9.09
C PHE A 474 -29.28 23.10 -8.71
N LYS A 475 -28.88 24.26 -9.24
CA LYS A 475 -27.61 24.93 -8.89
C LYS A 475 -27.52 25.29 -7.39
N GLU A 476 -28.57 25.84 -6.85
CA GLU A 476 -28.64 26.20 -5.42
C GLU A 476 -28.63 24.96 -4.54
N ILE A 477 -29.29 23.87 -4.96
CA ILE A 477 -29.32 22.60 -4.24
C ILE A 477 -27.91 21.98 -4.15
N ILE A 478 -27.16 21.98 -5.26
CA ILE A 478 -25.78 21.49 -5.29
C ILE A 478 -24.92 22.33 -4.33
N ASN A 479 -24.95 23.67 -4.45
CA ASN A 479 -24.19 24.56 -3.59
C ASN A 479 -24.56 24.36 -2.11
N GLU A 480 -25.83 24.21 -1.80
CA GLU A 480 -26.28 23.94 -0.43
C GLU A 480 -25.78 22.58 0.08
N GLY A 481 -25.81 21.54 -0.75
CA GLY A 481 -25.30 20.21 -0.45
C GLY A 481 -23.83 20.23 -0.08
N ILE A 482 -23.00 20.86 -0.92
CA ILE A 482 -21.54 20.99 -0.71
C ILE A 482 -21.26 21.82 0.57
N ASN A 483 -21.90 22.97 0.73
CA ASN A 483 -21.71 23.82 1.92
C ASN A 483 -22.05 23.11 3.22
N LYS A 484 -23.08 22.28 3.24
CA LYS A 484 -23.49 21.50 4.42
C LYS A 484 -22.51 20.37 4.77
N THR A 485 -21.81 19.82 3.80
CA THR A 485 -20.83 18.76 4.01
C THR A 485 -19.40 19.29 4.22
N LEU A 486 -19.14 20.55 3.88
CA LEU A 486 -17.80 21.15 3.86
C LEU A 486 -17.03 21.01 5.18
N ALA A 487 -17.68 21.30 6.32
CA ALA A 487 -17.04 21.18 7.62
C ALA A 487 -16.59 19.74 7.89
N ARG A 488 -17.42 18.77 7.52
CA ARG A 488 -17.10 17.34 7.64
C ARG A 488 -15.95 16.96 6.73
N THR A 489 -16.01 17.30 5.44
CA THR A 489 -14.94 16.99 4.46
C THR A 489 -13.58 17.52 4.92
N ILE A 490 -13.52 18.73 5.48
CA ILE A 490 -12.29 19.28 6.05
C ILE A 490 -11.83 18.48 7.28
N MET A 491 -12.74 18.01 8.13
CA MET A 491 -12.38 17.25 9.32
C MET A 491 -11.89 15.84 8.96
N THR A 492 -12.61 15.14 8.08
CA THR A 492 -12.26 13.78 7.63
C THR A 492 -10.98 13.79 6.77
N GLY A 493 -10.90 14.67 5.78
CA GLY A 493 -9.68 14.87 5.00
C GLY A 493 -8.49 15.27 5.87
N GLY A 494 -8.73 16.14 6.87
CA GLY A 494 -7.71 16.58 7.82
C GLY A 494 -7.09 15.43 8.63
N THR A 495 -7.89 14.47 9.11
CA THR A 495 -7.36 13.31 9.86
C THR A 495 -6.51 12.40 8.98
N VAL A 496 -6.92 12.19 7.72
CA VAL A 496 -6.14 11.41 6.75
C VAL A 496 -4.87 12.16 6.34
N VAL A 497 -4.93 13.48 6.15
CA VAL A 497 -3.74 14.30 5.91
C VAL A 497 -2.75 14.23 7.07
N LEU A 498 -3.20 14.29 8.32
CA LEU A 498 -2.33 14.15 9.49
C LEU A 498 -1.63 12.78 9.51
N ALA A 499 -2.36 11.71 9.21
CA ALA A 499 -1.80 10.36 9.13
C ALA A 499 -0.79 10.22 7.98
N THR A 500 -1.15 10.70 6.78
CA THR A 500 -0.29 10.61 5.59
C THR A 500 0.95 11.50 5.70
N VAL A 501 0.86 12.69 6.28
CA VAL A 501 2.01 13.57 6.56
C VAL A 501 2.94 12.91 7.58
N SER A 502 2.42 12.26 8.61
CA SER A 502 3.24 11.51 9.57
C SER A 502 4.01 10.37 8.87
N MET A 503 3.35 9.63 7.95
CA MET A 503 4.00 8.61 7.13
C MET A 503 5.05 9.21 6.17
N LEU A 504 4.74 10.34 5.56
CA LEU A 504 5.64 11.01 4.61
C LEU A 504 6.95 11.44 5.28
N ILE A 505 6.87 11.97 6.50
CA ILE A 505 8.03 12.50 7.22
C ILE A 505 8.80 11.40 7.95
N LEU A 506 8.12 10.46 8.58
CA LEU A 506 8.72 9.48 9.50
C LEU A 506 8.74 8.06 8.97
N GLY A 507 8.01 7.74 7.90
CA GLY A 507 7.77 6.37 7.43
C GLY A 507 8.93 5.71 6.68
N GLY A 508 10.01 6.44 6.40
CA GLY A 508 11.13 5.94 5.62
C GLY A 508 10.84 5.92 4.10
N PRO A 509 11.83 5.57 3.27
CA PRO A 509 11.77 5.78 1.81
C PRO A 509 10.61 5.06 1.11
N VAL A 510 10.35 3.81 1.46
CA VAL A 510 9.30 2.98 0.82
C VAL A 510 7.90 3.53 1.13
N ILE A 511 7.64 3.84 2.40
CA ILE A 511 6.34 4.35 2.86
C ILE A 511 6.14 5.80 2.41
N SER A 512 7.20 6.59 2.29
CA SER A 512 7.15 8.01 1.94
C SER A 512 6.57 8.26 0.54
N VAL A 513 6.99 7.50 -0.49
CA VAL A 513 6.49 7.66 -1.87
C VAL A 513 5.01 7.28 -1.96
N PHE A 514 4.66 6.15 -1.33
CA PHE A 514 3.27 5.71 -1.19
C PHE A 514 2.39 6.77 -0.50
N SER A 515 2.89 7.33 0.62
CA SER A 515 2.18 8.37 1.38
C SER A 515 2.00 9.65 0.60
N LEU A 516 3.01 10.04 -0.19
CA LEU A 516 2.94 11.21 -1.05
C LEU A 516 1.83 11.08 -2.09
N ALA A 517 1.68 9.90 -2.70
CA ALA A 517 0.60 9.67 -3.66
C ALA A 517 -0.78 9.78 -3.00
N ILE A 518 -0.97 9.18 -1.83
CA ILE A 518 -2.24 9.29 -1.08
C ILE A 518 -2.50 10.74 -0.67
N LEU A 519 -1.49 11.44 -0.17
CA LEU A 519 -1.61 12.86 0.20
C LEU A 519 -2.04 13.72 -0.98
N ILE A 520 -1.46 13.51 -2.15
CA ILE A 520 -1.84 14.17 -3.40
C ILE A 520 -3.30 13.84 -3.76
N GLY A 521 -3.71 12.59 -3.67
CA GLY A 521 -5.07 12.16 -3.95
C GLY A 521 -6.09 12.82 -3.01
N VAL A 522 -5.83 12.77 -1.71
CA VAL A 522 -6.71 13.37 -0.68
C VAL A 522 -6.78 14.89 -0.80
N LEU A 523 -5.66 15.56 -1.00
CA LEU A 523 -5.64 17.02 -1.21
C LEU A 523 -6.30 17.40 -2.54
N GLY A 524 -6.06 16.62 -3.60
CA GLY A 524 -6.70 16.81 -4.90
C GLY A 524 -8.22 16.72 -4.81
N GLU A 525 -8.73 15.72 -4.10
CA GLU A 525 -10.15 15.55 -3.83
C GLU A 525 -10.73 16.71 -3.02
N CYS A 526 -10.13 17.03 -1.86
CA CYS A 526 -10.58 18.15 -1.03
C CYS A 526 -10.55 19.48 -1.78
N PHE A 527 -9.50 19.70 -2.59
CA PHE A 527 -9.35 20.93 -3.39
C PHE A 527 -10.41 21.03 -4.48
N LEU A 528 -10.71 19.92 -5.17
CA LEU A 528 -11.73 19.88 -6.22
C LEU A 528 -13.16 19.96 -5.67
N LEU A 529 -13.41 19.48 -4.45
CA LEU A 529 -14.69 19.64 -3.76
C LEU A 529 -14.91 21.08 -3.28
N ILE A 530 -13.83 21.79 -2.95
CA ILE A 530 -13.87 23.19 -2.51
C ILE A 530 -13.88 24.13 -3.72
N LEU A 531 -13.32 23.74 -4.82
CA LEU A 531 -13.25 24.47 -6.09
C LEU A 531 -14.29 24.01 -7.09
#